data_0ee4d351201a2f5d2d32727738d03458
#
_entry.id   0ee4d351201a2f5d2d32727738d03458
#
_cell.length_a   1.000
_cell.length_b   1.000
_cell.length_c   1.000
_cell.angle_alpha   90.00
_cell.angle_beta   90.00
_cell.angle_gamma   90.00
#
_symmetry.space_group_name_H-M   'P 1'
#
loop_
_entity.id
_entity.type
_entity.pdbx_description
1 polymer ?
#
loop_
_entity_poly.entity_id
_entity_poly.type
_entity_poly.pdbx_seq_one_letter_code
_entity_poly.pdbx_strand_id
1 'polypeptide(L)'
;LKRKDKEIFISDMTDRLNRARATFLVDYQGLDVEEMNALRAELKKNQAELRVVKNRLLKRACKGTDTASMVDQFSGPCALTLAYDEVISPAKVLVEREKKLDHLTIKGGQISGKFIDFKEIKRLAELPSRDVLLAQALCAMQAVPASVVRVLNAVMVNFLNVLKAIENQKNDQGD
;
A
#
# COMPACT_ATOMS: atom_id res chain seq x y z
N LEU A 1 -35.32 -4.29 2.66
CA LEU A 1 -34.75 -4.24 4.02
C LEU A 1 -35.68 -3.43 4.92
N LYS A 2 -36.14 -4.03 6.01
CA LYS A 2 -36.92 -3.34 7.03
C LYS A 2 -36.09 -2.26 7.71
N ARG A 3 -36.70 -1.29 8.40
CA ARG A 3 -35.96 -0.17 9.03
C ARG A 3 -34.95 -0.64 10.06
N LYS A 4 -35.29 -1.64 10.85
CA LYS A 4 -34.39 -2.28 11.84
C LYS A 4 -33.15 -2.92 11.20
N ASP A 5 -33.35 -3.62 10.07
CA ASP A 5 -32.20 -4.27 9.36
C ASP A 5 -31.20 -3.24 8.82
N LYS A 6 -31.68 -2.06 8.43
CA LYS A 6 -30.82 -0.95 7.99
C LYS A 6 -30.02 -0.34 9.13
N GLU A 7 -30.64 -0.21 10.31
CA GLU A 7 -29.99 0.32 11.51
C GLU A 7 -28.87 -0.63 11.99
N ILE A 8 -29.17 -1.95 12.04
CA ILE A 8 -28.17 -2.98 12.37
C ILE A 8 -27.03 -2.99 11.36
N PHE A 9 -27.33 -2.88 10.06
CA PHE A 9 -26.33 -2.83 9.02
C PHE A 9 -25.43 -1.59 9.12
N ILE A 10 -26.01 -0.42 9.44
CA ILE A 10 -25.25 0.82 9.64
C ILE A 10 -24.30 0.67 10.84
N SER A 11 -24.77 0.12 11.95
CA SER A 11 -23.95 -0.12 13.14
C SER A 11 -22.78 -1.08 12.83
N ASP A 12 -23.04 -2.22 12.18
CA ASP A 12 -21.98 -3.19 11.77
C ASP A 12 -20.97 -2.53 10.84
N MET A 13 -21.43 -1.72 9.88
CA MET A 13 -20.51 -1.01 8.98
C MET A 13 -19.70 0.07 9.69
N THR A 14 -20.28 0.81 10.62
CA THR A 14 -19.57 1.80 11.41
C THR A 14 -18.48 1.16 12.25
N ASP A 15 -18.77 0.02 12.88
CA ASP A 15 -17.77 -0.73 13.67
C ASP A 15 -16.61 -1.25 12.81
N ARG A 16 -16.91 -1.71 11.59
CA ARG A 16 -15.90 -2.16 10.63
C ARG A 16 -15.04 -1.00 10.11
N LEU A 17 -15.66 0.14 9.81
CA LEU A 17 -14.96 1.35 9.38
C LEU A 17 -14.01 1.87 10.48
N ASN A 18 -14.43 1.82 11.74
CA ASN A 18 -13.58 2.22 12.87
C ASN A 18 -12.39 1.27 13.11
N ARG A 19 -12.53 -0.01 12.76
CA ARG A 19 -11.44 -0.99 12.84
C ARG A 19 -10.49 -0.94 11.65
N ALA A 20 -10.96 -0.46 10.50
CA ALA A 20 -10.17 -0.40 9.29
C ALA A 20 -9.12 0.70 9.37
N ARG A 21 -7.87 0.37 9.07
CA ARG A 21 -6.75 1.34 8.96
C ARG A 21 -6.80 2.11 7.66
N ALA A 22 -7.30 1.47 6.60
CA ALA A 22 -7.49 2.11 5.31
C ALA A 22 -8.78 1.62 4.66
N THR A 23 -9.35 2.51 3.88
CA THR A 23 -10.58 2.25 3.13
C THR A 23 -10.38 2.73 1.70
N PHE A 24 -10.63 1.85 0.71
CA PHE A 24 -10.54 2.21 -0.71
C PHE A 24 -11.92 2.15 -1.34
N LEU A 25 -12.21 3.11 -2.19
CA LEU A 25 -13.45 3.21 -2.95
C LEU A 25 -13.18 2.81 -4.40
N VAL A 26 -13.89 1.78 -4.85
CA VAL A 26 -13.71 1.19 -6.17
C VAL A 26 -15.03 1.18 -6.91
N ASP A 27 -15.01 1.56 -8.18
CA ASP A 27 -16.13 1.36 -9.09
C ASP A 27 -16.02 -0.03 -9.73
N TYR A 28 -17.11 -0.80 -9.66
CA TYR A 28 -17.14 -2.18 -10.14
C TYR A 28 -18.09 -2.36 -11.33
N GLN A 29 -18.51 -1.26 -11.96
CA GLN A 29 -19.47 -1.31 -13.05
C GLN A 29 -18.87 -2.00 -14.28
N GLY A 30 -19.47 -3.12 -14.69
CA GLY A 30 -19.03 -3.89 -15.84
C GLY A 30 -18.14 -5.09 -15.52
N LEU A 31 -17.82 -5.34 -14.23
CA LEU A 31 -17.12 -6.56 -13.81
C LEU A 31 -18.03 -7.78 -13.87
N ASP A 32 -17.49 -8.89 -14.35
CA ASP A 32 -18.16 -10.19 -14.31
C ASP A 32 -18.14 -10.77 -12.88
N VAL A 33 -19.05 -11.72 -12.64
CA VAL A 33 -19.19 -12.38 -11.31
C VAL A 33 -17.91 -13.16 -10.95
N GLU A 34 -17.27 -13.78 -11.92
CA GLU A 34 -16.02 -14.53 -11.71
C GLU A 34 -14.88 -13.59 -11.29
N GLU A 35 -14.74 -12.45 -11.97
CA GLU A 35 -13.75 -11.42 -11.68
C GLU A 35 -13.94 -10.83 -10.28
N MET A 36 -15.19 -10.54 -9.91
CA MET A 36 -15.52 -10.05 -8.59
C MET A 36 -15.19 -11.07 -7.49
N ASN A 37 -15.44 -12.36 -7.72
CA ASN A 37 -15.12 -13.41 -6.76
C ASN A 37 -13.60 -13.62 -6.66
N ALA A 38 -12.87 -13.54 -7.77
CA ALA A 38 -11.42 -13.60 -7.77
C ALA A 38 -10.81 -12.43 -6.97
N LEU A 39 -11.32 -11.21 -7.21
CA LEU A 39 -10.89 -10.01 -6.48
C LEU A 39 -11.15 -10.15 -4.96
N ARG A 40 -12.33 -10.66 -4.57
CA ARG A 40 -12.65 -10.92 -3.16
C ARG A 40 -11.71 -11.95 -2.54
N ALA A 41 -11.38 -13.01 -3.27
CA ALA A 41 -10.48 -14.06 -2.78
C ALA A 41 -9.05 -13.54 -2.56
N GLU A 42 -8.55 -12.71 -3.47
CA GLU A 42 -7.23 -12.09 -3.35
C GLU A 42 -7.17 -11.06 -2.22
N LEU A 43 -8.18 -10.20 -2.09
CA LEU A 43 -8.26 -9.23 -1.01
C LEU A 43 -8.35 -9.93 0.35
N LYS A 44 -9.12 -11.02 0.44
CA LYS A 44 -9.23 -11.81 1.68
C LYS A 44 -7.89 -12.44 2.09
N LYS A 45 -7.05 -12.87 1.15
CA LYS A 45 -5.69 -13.37 1.43
C LYS A 45 -4.81 -12.28 2.07
N ASN A 46 -5.04 -11.02 1.71
CA ASN A 46 -4.33 -9.85 2.22
C ASN A 46 -5.08 -9.15 3.37
N GLN A 47 -5.91 -9.89 4.11
CA GLN A 47 -6.67 -9.38 5.28
C GLN A 47 -7.51 -8.13 4.97
N ALA A 48 -7.99 -8.03 3.75
CA ALA A 48 -8.90 -6.99 3.32
C ALA A 48 -10.26 -7.57 2.92
N GLU A 49 -11.31 -6.80 3.13
CA GLU A 49 -12.68 -7.19 2.83
C GLU A 49 -13.30 -6.26 1.78
N LEU A 50 -13.84 -6.83 0.69
CA LEU A 50 -14.59 -6.09 -0.32
C LEU A 50 -16.09 -6.19 -0.04
N ARG A 51 -16.73 -5.05 0.16
CA ARG A 51 -18.17 -4.94 0.37
C ARG A 51 -18.85 -3.99 -0.61
N VAL A 52 -19.92 -4.48 -1.24
CA VAL A 52 -20.80 -3.64 -2.06
C VAL A 52 -21.91 -3.11 -1.17
N VAL A 53 -21.99 -1.79 -1.04
CA VAL A 53 -22.94 -1.12 -0.15
C VAL A 53 -23.68 -0.02 -0.89
N LYS A 54 -24.97 0.17 -0.57
CA LYS A 54 -25.73 1.31 -1.10
C LYS A 54 -25.15 2.63 -0.56
N ASN A 55 -24.83 3.57 -1.45
CA ASN A 55 -24.22 4.87 -1.11
C ASN A 55 -24.97 5.64 -0.01
N ARG A 56 -26.32 5.58 0.00
CA ARG A 56 -27.13 6.24 1.05
C ARG A 56 -26.91 5.67 2.45
N LEU A 57 -26.65 4.35 2.56
CA LEU A 57 -26.34 3.69 3.83
C LEU A 57 -24.91 3.98 4.23
N LEU A 58 -23.99 3.95 3.25
CA LEU A 58 -22.58 4.28 3.46
C LEU A 58 -22.40 5.71 3.96
N LYS A 59 -23.06 6.69 3.33
CA LYS A 59 -23.04 8.10 3.79
C LYS A 59 -23.53 8.27 5.23
N ARG A 60 -24.45 7.42 5.70
CA ARG A 60 -24.92 7.44 7.09
C ARG A 60 -23.93 6.75 8.04
N ALA A 61 -23.32 5.64 7.62
CA ALA A 61 -22.34 4.90 8.40
C ALA A 61 -21.02 5.69 8.59
N CYS A 62 -20.63 6.49 7.59
CA CYS A 62 -19.42 7.32 7.64
C CYS A 62 -19.56 8.57 8.53
N LYS A 63 -20.78 8.94 8.95
CA LYS A 63 -20.96 10.07 9.86
C LYS A 63 -20.37 9.73 11.24
N GLY A 64 -19.34 10.46 11.63
CA GLY A 64 -18.64 10.25 12.90
C GLY A 64 -17.46 9.28 12.82
N THR A 65 -17.06 8.85 11.62
CA THR A 65 -15.84 8.06 11.38
C THR A 65 -14.84 8.86 10.56
N ASP A 66 -13.59 8.45 10.57
CA ASP A 66 -12.51 9.06 9.78
C ASP A 66 -12.80 9.06 8.26
N THR A 67 -13.66 8.15 7.82
CA THR A 67 -14.09 8.01 6.42
C THR A 67 -15.05 9.14 5.97
N ALA A 68 -15.43 10.05 6.86
CA ALA A 68 -16.28 11.21 6.53
C ALA A 68 -15.66 12.10 5.43
N SER A 69 -14.33 12.13 5.31
CA SER A 69 -13.60 12.86 4.25
C SER A 69 -13.88 12.37 2.83
N MET A 70 -14.43 11.16 2.67
CA MET A 70 -14.76 10.57 1.35
C MET A 70 -16.23 10.67 0.96
N VAL A 71 -17.08 11.29 1.77
CA VAL A 71 -18.55 11.29 1.56
C VAL A 71 -18.94 11.88 0.20
N ASP A 72 -18.20 12.86 -0.31
CA ASP A 72 -18.44 13.52 -1.60
C ASP A 72 -18.13 12.60 -2.79
N GLN A 73 -17.26 11.61 -2.62
CA GLN A 73 -16.88 10.65 -3.68
C GLN A 73 -17.86 9.49 -3.82
N PHE A 74 -18.84 9.32 -2.91
CA PHE A 74 -19.85 8.25 -2.99
C PHE A 74 -20.91 8.55 -4.05
N SER A 75 -20.49 8.51 -5.32
CA SER A 75 -21.36 8.66 -6.51
C SER A 75 -21.24 7.43 -7.40
N GLY A 76 -22.35 6.98 -7.99
CA GLY A 76 -22.38 5.80 -8.87
C GLY A 76 -22.29 4.45 -8.13
N PRO A 77 -22.02 3.34 -8.84
CA PRO A 77 -21.86 2.01 -8.28
C PRO A 77 -20.52 1.92 -7.56
N CYS A 78 -20.54 1.79 -6.23
CA CYS A 78 -19.35 1.79 -5.41
C CYS A 78 -19.24 0.50 -4.60
N ALA A 79 -18.06 -0.10 -4.63
CA ALA A 79 -17.62 -1.11 -3.69
C ALA A 79 -16.57 -0.51 -2.74
N LEU A 80 -16.64 -0.91 -1.49
CA LEU A 80 -15.75 -0.47 -0.43
C LEU A 80 -14.79 -1.61 -0.09
N THR A 81 -13.49 -1.35 -0.16
CA THR A 81 -12.46 -2.27 0.32
C THR A 81 -11.96 -1.77 1.67
N LEU A 82 -12.10 -2.60 2.68
CA LEU A 82 -11.64 -2.34 4.06
C LEU A 82 -10.35 -3.10 4.30
N ALA A 83 -9.28 -2.41 4.66
CA ALA A 83 -8.01 -2.99 5.05
C ALA A 83 -7.81 -2.86 6.56
N TYR A 84 -7.62 -3.99 7.27
CA TYR A 84 -7.56 -4.01 8.73
C TYR A 84 -6.14 -3.97 9.27
N ASP A 85 -5.21 -4.64 8.63
CA ASP A 85 -3.85 -4.79 9.13
C ASP A 85 -2.85 -4.02 8.24
N GLU A 86 -2.72 -4.41 7.00
CA GLU A 86 -1.78 -3.85 6.05
C GLU A 86 -2.50 -3.03 4.97
N VAL A 87 -1.97 -1.83 4.71
CA VAL A 87 -2.56 -0.90 3.72
C VAL A 87 -1.99 -1.14 2.32
N ILE A 88 -0.71 -1.52 2.25
CA ILE A 88 0.05 -1.60 0.99
C ILE A 88 -0.40 -2.80 0.14
N SER A 89 -0.56 -3.98 0.75
CA SER A 89 -0.91 -5.20 0.02
C SER A 89 -2.27 -5.12 -0.68
N PRO A 90 -3.36 -4.65 -0.04
CA PRO A 90 -4.63 -4.42 -0.73
C PRO A 90 -4.56 -3.36 -1.83
N ALA A 91 -3.78 -2.28 -1.64
CA ALA A 91 -3.59 -1.25 -2.65
C ALA A 91 -2.90 -1.81 -3.91
N LYS A 92 -1.87 -2.67 -3.74
CA LYS A 92 -1.22 -3.37 -4.87
C LYS A 92 -2.18 -4.21 -5.66
N VAL A 93 -2.96 -5.05 -4.98
CA VAL A 93 -3.96 -5.92 -5.61
C VAL A 93 -4.96 -5.10 -6.42
N LEU A 94 -5.46 -3.99 -5.86
CA LEU A 94 -6.40 -3.11 -6.55
C LEU A 94 -5.78 -2.47 -7.80
N VAL A 95 -4.57 -1.93 -7.72
CA VAL A 95 -3.87 -1.31 -8.86
C VAL A 95 -3.48 -2.33 -9.92
N GLU A 96 -3.07 -3.55 -9.53
CA GLU A 96 -2.77 -4.63 -10.48
C GLU A 96 -4.02 -5.11 -11.22
N ARG A 97 -5.14 -5.19 -10.52
CA ARG A 97 -6.43 -5.57 -11.11
C ARG A 97 -7.00 -4.47 -12.00
N GLU A 98 -6.84 -3.20 -11.63
CA GLU A 98 -7.22 -2.07 -12.48
C GLU A 98 -6.48 -2.10 -13.83
N LYS A 99 -5.19 -2.45 -13.83
CA LYS A 99 -4.40 -2.61 -15.07
C LYS A 99 -4.85 -3.78 -15.95
N LYS A 100 -5.46 -4.81 -15.36
CA LYS A 100 -5.91 -6.03 -16.07
C LYS A 100 -7.38 -5.97 -16.48
N LEU A 101 -8.17 -5.16 -15.80
CA LEU A 101 -9.63 -5.09 -15.94
C LEU A 101 -10.00 -3.64 -16.27
N ASP A 102 -10.35 -3.39 -17.54
CA ASP A 102 -10.73 -2.04 -18.02
C ASP A 102 -11.97 -1.46 -17.30
N HIS A 103 -12.76 -2.33 -16.66
CA HIS A 103 -14.00 -1.96 -15.97
C HIS A 103 -13.83 -1.68 -14.48
N LEU A 104 -12.62 -1.86 -13.91
CA LEU A 104 -12.34 -1.58 -12.52
C LEU A 104 -11.68 -0.20 -12.40
N THR A 105 -12.32 0.75 -11.74
CA THR A 105 -11.75 2.08 -11.54
C THR A 105 -11.64 2.41 -10.06
N ILE A 106 -10.47 2.81 -9.59
CA ILE A 106 -10.26 3.26 -8.22
C ILE A 106 -10.58 4.75 -8.14
N LYS A 107 -11.63 5.13 -7.38
CA LYS A 107 -12.04 6.53 -7.19
C LYS A 107 -11.19 7.28 -6.18
N GLY A 108 -10.68 6.58 -5.19
CA GLY A 108 -9.87 7.15 -4.13
C GLY A 108 -9.82 6.24 -2.91
N GLY A 109 -9.17 6.69 -1.87
CA GLY A 109 -9.06 5.97 -0.61
C GLY A 109 -8.93 6.91 0.57
N GLN A 110 -8.94 6.32 1.75
CA GLN A 110 -8.67 7.01 3.01
C GLN A 110 -7.70 6.16 3.83
N ILE A 111 -6.68 6.80 4.38
CA ILE A 111 -5.73 6.20 5.30
C ILE A 111 -5.61 7.10 6.52
N SER A 112 -5.88 6.57 7.69
CA SER A 112 -5.78 7.31 8.97
C SER A 112 -6.46 8.69 8.94
N GLY A 113 -7.67 8.78 8.39
CA GLY A 113 -8.45 10.01 8.34
C GLY A 113 -8.13 10.95 7.17
N LYS A 114 -7.04 10.72 6.40
CA LYS A 114 -6.69 11.54 5.24
C LYS A 114 -7.25 10.93 3.96
N PHE A 115 -7.90 11.75 3.15
CA PHE A 115 -8.30 11.36 1.80
C PHE A 115 -7.06 11.26 0.91
N ILE A 116 -7.03 10.22 0.09
CA ILE A 116 -5.95 9.90 -0.84
C ILE A 116 -6.54 9.71 -2.22
N ASP A 117 -6.01 10.46 -3.19
CA ASP A 117 -6.41 10.38 -4.58
C ASP A 117 -5.79 9.15 -5.27
N PHE A 118 -6.31 8.77 -6.41
CA PHE A 118 -5.83 7.66 -7.23
C PHE A 118 -4.32 7.70 -7.50
N LYS A 119 -3.76 8.89 -7.78
CA LYS A 119 -2.33 9.06 -8.03
C LYS A 119 -1.47 8.65 -6.83
N GLU A 120 -1.93 8.95 -5.63
CA GLU A 120 -1.24 8.60 -4.38
C GLU A 120 -1.39 7.10 -4.07
N ILE A 121 -2.56 6.50 -4.35
CA ILE A 121 -2.77 5.04 -4.23
C ILE A 121 -1.82 4.28 -5.16
N LYS A 122 -1.61 4.77 -6.38
CA LYS A 122 -0.65 4.18 -7.31
C LYS A 122 0.78 4.22 -6.78
N ARG A 123 1.20 5.35 -6.20
CA ARG A 123 2.51 5.47 -5.53
C ARG A 123 2.63 4.51 -4.34
N LEU A 124 1.57 4.36 -3.54
CA LEU A 124 1.54 3.39 -2.44
C LEU A 124 1.70 1.94 -2.94
N ALA A 125 1.10 1.61 -4.07
CA ALA A 125 1.23 0.29 -4.68
C ALA A 125 2.65 0.01 -5.22
N GLU A 126 3.44 1.04 -5.53
CA GLU A 126 4.84 0.91 -5.95
C GLU A 126 5.79 0.64 -4.77
N LEU A 127 5.36 0.92 -3.53
CA LEU A 127 6.18 0.68 -2.35
C LEU A 127 6.40 -0.83 -2.11
N PRO A 128 7.59 -1.25 -1.65
CA PRO A 128 7.82 -2.63 -1.23
C PRO A 128 6.98 -3.00 0.02
N SER A 129 7.02 -4.27 0.42
CA SER A 129 6.32 -4.71 1.63
C SER A 129 6.84 -3.98 2.89
N ARG A 130 6.04 -3.99 3.95
CA ARG A 130 6.36 -3.34 5.23
C ARG A 130 7.72 -3.80 5.77
N ASP A 131 8.02 -5.10 5.68
CA ASP A 131 9.27 -5.66 6.19
C ASP A 131 10.48 -5.14 5.42
N VAL A 132 10.34 -4.99 4.10
CA VAL A 132 11.39 -4.41 3.24
C VAL A 132 11.60 -2.93 3.55
N LEU A 133 10.53 -2.18 3.79
CA LEU A 133 10.62 -0.77 4.20
C LEU A 133 11.31 -0.61 5.56
N LEU A 134 11.00 -1.47 6.52
CA LEU A 134 11.68 -1.51 7.82
C LEU A 134 13.17 -1.86 7.67
N ALA A 135 13.49 -2.86 6.85
CA ALA A 135 14.89 -3.20 6.55
C ALA A 135 15.65 -2.05 5.90
N GLN A 136 15.02 -1.34 4.94
CA GLN A 136 15.62 -0.14 4.33
C GLN A 136 15.86 0.97 5.34
N ALA A 137 14.92 1.21 6.25
CA ALA A 137 15.07 2.19 7.32
C ALA A 137 16.24 1.82 8.24
N LEU A 138 16.36 0.56 8.66
CA LEU A 138 17.48 0.07 9.46
C LEU A 138 18.82 0.19 8.72
N CYS A 139 18.85 -0.16 7.44
CA CYS A 139 20.04 0.01 6.61
C CYS A 139 20.47 1.48 6.51
N ALA A 140 19.51 2.40 6.35
CA ALA A 140 19.79 3.84 6.32
C ALA A 140 20.38 4.34 7.65
N MET A 141 19.86 3.86 8.78
CA MET A 141 20.40 4.20 10.10
C MET A 141 21.82 3.64 10.31
N GLN A 142 22.12 2.45 9.79
CA GLN A 142 23.45 1.84 9.89
C GLN A 142 24.46 2.42 8.88
N ALA A 143 24.00 3.05 7.81
CA ALA A 143 24.88 3.60 6.76
C ALA A 143 25.82 4.68 7.30
N VAL A 144 25.34 5.51 8.24
CA VAL A 144 26.14 6.62 8.81
C VAL A 144 27.37 6.10 9.58
N PRO A 145 27.23 5.23 10.61
CA PRO A 145 28.41 4.70 11.32
C PRO A 145 29.28 3.83 10.42
N ALA A 146 28.69 3.07 9.49
CA ALA A 146 29.44 2.27 8.54
C ALA A 146 30.30 3.13 7.59
N SER A 147 29.83 4.30 7.19
CA SER A 147 30.59 5.23 6.35
C SER A 147 31.84 5.75 7.05
N VAL A 148 31.77 6.06 8.33
CA VAL A 148 32.93 6.49 9.12
C VAL A 148 33.99 5.41 9.19
N VAL A 149 33.60 4.17 9.49
CA VAL A 149 34.56 3.02 9.53
C VAL A 149 35.17 2.80 8.15
N ARG A 150 34.38 2.93 7.08
CA ARG A 150 34.88 2.79 5.70
C ARG A 150 35.93 3.85 5.36
N VAL A 151 35.73 5.11 5.76
CA VAL A 151 36.70 6.19 5.54
C VAL A 151 38.00 5.92 6.30
N LEU A 152 37.93 5.47 7.55
CA LEU A 152 39.13 5.11 8.33
C LEU A 152 39.92 3.95 7.71
N ASN A 153 39.22 2.94 7.22
CA ASN A 153 39.85 1.81 6.54
C ASN A 153 40.38 2.17 5.15
N ALA A 154 39.82 3.16 4.46
CA ALA A 154 40.21 3.55 3.12
C ALA A 154 41.67 3.98 3.05
N VAL A 155 42.23 4.61 4.08
CA VAL A 155 43.64 5.02 4.15
C VAL A 155 44.55 3.80 4.08
N MET A 156 44.27 2.77 4.88
CA MET A 156 45.10 1.54 4.89
C MET A 156 44.97 0.75 3.58
N VAL A 157 43.73 0.66 3.04
CA VAL A 157 43.48 -0.02 1.77
C VAL A 157 44.15 0.69 0.60
N ASN A 158 44.12 2.02 0.55
CA ASN A 158 44.81 2.79 -0.49
C ASN A 158 46.32 2.60 -0.42
N PHE A 159 46.93 2.57 0.78
CA PHE A 159 48.33 2.28 0.95
C PHE A 159 48.72 0.87 0.43
N LEU A 160 47.90 -0.14 0.78
CA LEU A 160 48.09 -1.50 0.25
C LEU A 160 47.98 -1.57 -1.27
N ASN A 161 47.03 -0.85 -1.86
CA ASN A 161 46.88 -0.81 -3.31
C ASN A 161 48.07 -0.16 -4.01
N VAL A 162 48.66 0.89 -3.42
CA VAL A 162 49.90 1.50 -3.95
C VAL A 162 51.06 0.51 -3.89
N LEU A 163 51.24 -0.22 -2.78
CA LEU A 163 52.28 -1.24 -2.67
C LEU A 163 52.13 -2.36 -3.71
N LYS A 164 50.88 -2.85 -3.91
CA LYS A 164 50.58 -3.84 -4.95
C LYS A 164 50.84 -3.30 -6.36
N ALA A 165 50.52 -2.04 -6.62
CA ALA A 165 50.83 -1.43 -7.92
C ALA A 165 52.33 -1.36 -8.20
N ILE A 166 53.16 -1.05 -7.18
CA ILE A 166 54.61 -1.03 -7.28
C ILE A 166 55.15 -2.46 -7.50
N GLU A 167 54.61 -3.46 -6.80
CA GLU A 167 54.97 -4.87 -6.99
C GLU A 167 54.68 -5.33 -8.42
N ASN A 168 53.50 -5.05 -8.95
CA ASN A 168 53.11 -5.39 -10.32
C ASN A 168 54.05 -4.69 -11.35
N GLN A 169 54.37 -3.40 -11.16
CA GLN A 169 55.29 -2.69 -12.04
C GLN A 169 56.69 -3.28 -12.04
N LYS A 170 57.18 -3.78 -10.88
CA LYS A 170 58.48 -4.46 -10.81
C LYS A 170 58.47 -5.82 -11.50
N ASN A 171 57.38 -6.57 -11.38
CA ASN A 171 57.25 -7.85 -12.04
C ASN A 171 57.14 -7.70 -13.57
N ASP A 172 56.47 -6.67 -14.06
CA ASP A 172 56.33 -6.36 -15.49
C ASP A 172 57.65 -5.79 -16.11
N GLN A 173 58.57 -5.29 -15.29
CA GLN A 173 59.90 -4.79 -15.73
C GLN A 173 61.03 -5.82 -15.56
N GLY A 174 60.73 -6.99 -14.99
CA GLY A 174 61.69 -8.04 -14.68
C GLY A 174 61.69 -9.19 -15.69
N ASP A 175 60.89 -9.14 -16.76
CA ASP A 175 60.95 -9.97 -17.96
C ASP A 175 61.51 -9.11 -19.14
#